data_560539cba365a15cc83400050f5ce053
#
_entry.id   560539cba365a15cc83400050f5ce053
#
_cell.length_a   1.000
_cell.length_b   1.000
_cell.length_c   1.000
_cell.angle_alpha   90.00
_cell.angle_beta   90.00
_cell.angle_gamma   90.00
#
_symmetry.space_group_name_H-M   'P 1'
#
loop_
_entity.id
_entity.type
_entity.pdbx_description
1 polymer ?
#
loop_
_entity_poly.entity_id
_entity_poly.type
_entity_poly.pdbx_seq_one_letter_code
_entity_poly.pdbx_strand_id
1 'polypeptide(L)'
;MPRVAYNDAALTVWRGKDSLKFIDGLSTNKMVDLKKGEVRQTVFTTTSAKIIDFATVFHMGDFLAIQTHKSCLKHLLEQVLPKILNQDVNIQNVTERNSFWIEYQEKIGKIGTFSVSEGFTRAHISENFSIAVSSLDVKLDSDGTLDEFNEWRIENLVPWVGHEITSKNHPLAVGLAEYVHPAKGCYVGQEILARMISRKRQGKILIRVANNEVDEKLITTKGESHSLAIVRENQYPSNSLS
;
A
#
# COMPACT_ATOMS: atom_id res chain seq x y z
N MET A 1 -21.09 -3.98 -6.22
CA MET A 1 -19.68 -3.69 -5.85
C MET A 1 -18.98 -5.02 -5.67
N PRO A 2 -18.12 -5.40 -6.62
CA PRO A 2 -17.38 -6.66 -6.49
C PRO A 2 -16.51 -6.65 -5.25
N ARG A 3 -16.55 -7.76 -4.52
CA ARG A 3 -15.76 -7.99 -3.32
C ARG A 3 -14.96 -9.27 -3.44
N VAL A 4 -13.69 -9.19 -3.07
CA VAL A 4 -12.76 -10.33 -3.08
C VAL A 4 -12.13 -10.50 -1.72
N ALA A 5 -12.06 -11.75 -1.24
CA ALA A 5 -11.34 -12.06 -0.01
C ALA A 5 -9.83 -11.81 -0.20
N TYR A 6 -9.23 -11.04 0.71
CA TYR A 6 -7.81 -10.71 0.67
C TYR A 6 -7.02 -11.54 1.70
N ASN A 7 -6.80 -12.80 1.39
CA ASN A 7 -6.19 -13.77 2.31
C ASN A 7 -4.71 -13.49 2.65
N ASP A 8 -4.04 -12.68 1.83
CA ASP A 8 -2.63 -12.31 2.02
C ASP A 8 -2.44 -11.02 2.85
N ALA A 9 -3.53 -10.42 3.33
CA ALA A 9 -3.44 -9.28 4.24
C ALA A 9 -3.03 -9.71 5.65
N ALA A 10 -2.30 -8.83 6.32
CA ALA A 10 -1.98 -8.91 7.75
C ALA A 10 -2.40 -7.64 8.47
N LEU A 11 -2.64 -7.72 9.77
CA LEU A 11 -3.03 -6.59 10.59
C LEU A 11 -2.22 -6.54 11.87
N THR A 12 -1.63 -5.38 12.13
CA THR A 12 -1.02 -5.06 13.41
C THR A 12 -1.73 -3.89 14.08
N VAL A 13 -1.76 -3.92 15.41
CA VAL A 13 -2.28 -2.82 16.24
C VAL A 13 -1.11 -2.18 16.98
N TRP A 14 -0.94 -0.88 16.78
CA TRP A 14 0.11 -0.08 17.42
C TRP A 14 -0.53 0.84 18.44
N ARG A 15 -0.20 0.63 19.72
CA ARG A 15 -0.69 1.43 20.86
C ARG A 15 0.43 2.26 21.45
N GLY A 16 0.06 3.32 22.16
CA GLY A 16 0.95 4.25 22.83
C GLY A 16 0.95 5.63 22.20
N LYS A 17 1.23 6.64 23.00
CA LYS A 17 1.16 8.06 22.61
C LYS A 17 2.14 8.46 21.51
N ASP A 18 3.21 7.68 21.34
CA ASP A 18 4.25 7.98 20.36
C ASP A 18 4.03 7.28 19.01
N SER A 19 2.97 6.46 18.85
CA SER A 19 2.75 5.60 17.68
C SER A 19 2.70 6.38 16.36
N LEU A 20 2.00 7.54 16.30
CA LEU A 20 1.95 8.38 15.09
C LEU A 20 3.31 8.97 14.71
N LYS A 21 4.05 9.47 15.69
CA LYS A 21 5.40 10.01 15.47
C LYS A 21 6.39 8.91 15.09
N PHE A 22 6.23 7.75 15.70
CA PHE A 22 7.09 6.61 15.44
C PHE A 22 6.91 6.09 14.00
N ILE A 23 5.68 5.82 13.56
CA ILE A 23 5.43 5.39 12.17
C ILE A 23 5.81 6.46 11.16
N ASP A 24 5.64 7.75 11.49
CA ASP A 24 6.05 8.86 10.63
C ASP A 24 7.55 8.81 10.33
N GLY A 25 8.41 8.54 11.32
CA GLY A 25 9.85 8.38 11.12
C GLY A 25 10.27 7.12 10.36
N LEU A 26 9.38 6.16 10.17
CA LEU A 26 9.68 4.86 9.53
C LEU A 26 9.17 4.75 8.11
N SER A 27 8.21 5.57 7.70
CA SER A 27 7.48 5.40 6.45
C SER A 27 7.47 6.69 5.61
N THR A 28 7.17 6.56 4.33
CA THR A 28 7.37 7.64 3.34
C THR A 28 6.31 8.72 3.36
N ASN A 29 5.09 8.42 3.81
CA ASN A 29 4.01 9.41 3.86
C ASN A 29 3.91 10.07 5.25
N LYS A 30 3.31 11.26 5.32
CA LYS A 30 3.18 12.01 6.56
C LYS A 30 2.08 11.42 7.43
N MET A 31 2.41 11.00 8.66
CA MET A 31 1.47 10.34 9.59
C MET A 31 1.13 11.20 10.81
N VAL A 32 1.99 12.14 11.20
CA VAL A 32 1.80 12.94 12.44
C VAL A 32 0.54 13.80 12.45
N ASP A 33 -0.03 14.12 11.31
CA ASP A 33 -1.27 14.89 11.16
C ASP A 33 -2.50 14.04 10.82
N LEU A 34 -2.37 12.71 10.79
CA LEU A 34 -3.50 11.79 10.59
C LEU A 34 -4.45 11.88 11.79
N LYS A 35 -5.73 12.13 11.54
CA LYS A 35 -6.75 12.31 12.59
C LYS A 35 -7.54 11.04 12.84
N LYS A 36 -8.14 10.94 14.01
CA LYS A 36 -9.11 9.89 14.32
C LYS A 36 -10.21 9.83 13.24
N GLY A 37 -10.49 8.63 12.73
CA GLY A 37 -11.45 8.40 11.65
C GLY A 37 -10.85 8.54 10.25
N GLU A 38 -9.58 8.94 10.14
CA GLU A 38 -8.87 8.99 8.85
C GLU A 38 -8.05 7.73 8.61
N VAL A 39 -7.82 7.47 7.32
CA VAL A 39 -6.96 6.41 6.82
C VAL A 39 -5.95 7.00 5.84
N ARG A 40 -4.73 6.49 5.87
CA ARG A 40 -3.67 6.92 4.94
C ARG A 40 -2.77 5.77 4.58
N GLN A 41 -2.39 5.70 3.29
CA GLN A 41 -1.42 4.72 2.83
C GLN A 41 0.00 5.27 2.88
N THR A 42 0.96 4.37 3.08
CA THR A 42 2.38 4.71 3.17
C THR A 42 3.26 3.52 2.78
N VAL A 43 4.51 3.79 2.43
CA VAL A 43 5.49 2.75 2.12
C VAL A 43 6.53 2.68 3.23
N PHE A 44 6.81 1.50 3.73
CA PHE A 44 7.99 1.24 4.52
C PHE A 44 9.16 0.89 3.60
N THR A 45 10.29 1.52 3.82
CA THR A 45 11.47 1.33 2.98
C THR A 45 12.71 0.99 3.81
N THR A 46 13.68 0.34 3.17
CA THR A 46 15.03 0.19 3.69
C THR A 46 15.82 1.50 3.57
N THR A 47 16.99 1.59 4.18
CA THR A 47 17.91 2.73 4.02
C THR A 47 18.35 2.94 2.57
N SER A 48 18.32 1.90 1.74
CA SER A 48 18.55 1.97 0.28
C SER A 48 17.27 2.27 -0.52
N ALA A 49 16.20 2.75 0.13
CA ALA A 49 14.91 3.09 -0.47
C ALA A 49 14.18 1.91 -1.16
N LYS A 50 14.57 0.66 -0.86
CA LYS A 50 13.81 -0.50 -1.35
C LYS A 50 12.55 -0.70 -0.52
N ILE A 51 11.48 -1.12 -1.16
CA ILE A 51 10.20 -1.36 -0.50
C ILE A 51 10.33 -2.55 0.45
N ILE A 52 9.87 -2.36 1.68
CA ILE A 52 9.63 -3.44 2.64
C ILE A 52 8.17 -3.86 2.54
N ASP A 53 7.25 -2.89 2.63
CA ASP A 53 5.82 -3.12 2.50
C ASP A 53 5.08 -1.84 2.11
N PHE A 54 3.86 -1.99 1.60
CA PHE A 54 2.90 -0.93 1.34
C PHE A 54 1.71 -1.09 2.30
N ALA A 55 1.56 -0.16 3.22
CA ALA A 55 0.65 -0.28 4.34
C ALA A 55 -0.50 0.72 4.27
N THR A 56 -1.66 0.30 4.78
CA THR A 56 -2.82 1.15 5.04
C THR A 56 -2.95 1.36 6.55
N VAL A 57 -2.88 2.61 6.99
CA VAL A 57 -2.88 3.04 8.40
C VAL A 57 -4.22 3.66 8.75
N PHE A 58 -4.94 3.06 9.68
CA PHE A 58 -6.22 3.53 10.23
C PHE A 58 -5.97 4.17 11.59
N HIS A 59 -6.38 5.42 11.78
CA HIS A 59 -6.33 6.07 13.08
C HIS A 59 -7.64 5.83 13.84
N MET A 60 -7.66 4.79 14.68
CA MET A 60 -8.85 4.36 15.42
C MET A 60 -9.18 5.25 16.64
N GLY A 61 -8.31 6.19 16.99
CA GLY A 61 -8.39 7.04 18.18
C GLY A 61 -7.33 6.62 19.20
N ASP A 62 -7.58 5.54 19.91
CA ASP A 62 -6.69 5.06 20.98
C ASP A 62 -5.51 4.21 20.47
N PHE A 63 -5.56 3.83 19.20
CA PHE A 63 -4.52 3.03 18.54
C PHE A 63 -4.52 3.25 17.03
N LEU A 64 -3.45 2.81 16.39
CA LEU A 64 -3.38 2.66 14.94
C LEU A 64 -3.60 1.19 14.57
N ALA A 65 -4.49 0.93 13.62
CA ALA A 65 -4.55 -0.37 12.95
C ALA A 65 -3.79 -0.25 11.63
N ILE A 66 -2.82 -1.14 11.39
CA ILE A 66 -1.95 -1.08 10.23
C ILE A 66 -2.09 -2.37 9.45
N GLN A 67 -2.76 -2.27 8.30
CA GLN A 67 -2.87 -3.37 7.36
C GLN A 67 -1.64 -3.39 6.44
N THR A 68 -1.06 -4.56 6.33
CA THR A 68 0.16 -4.89 5.58
C THR A 68 -0.06 -6.19 4.79
N HIS A 69 0.98 -6.70 4.14
CA HIS A 69 0.92 -8.00 3.46
C HIS A 69 1.60 -9.08 4.30
N LYS A 70 1.01 -10.28 4.38
CA LYS A 70 1.52 -11.41 5.21
C LYS A 70 2.97 -11.75 4.89
N SER A 71 3.34 -11.80 3.60
CA SER A 71 4.71 -12.13 3.20
C SER A 71 5.75 -11.09 3.61
N CYS A 72 5.32 -9.84 3.84
CA CYS A 72 6.20 -8.73 4.23
C CYS A 72 6.26 -8.53 5.76
N LEU A 73 5.23 -8.99 6.49
CA LEU A 73 5.05 -8.68 7.91
C LEU A 73 6.26 -9.05 8.77
N LYS A 74 6.82 -10.25 8.59
CA LYS A 74 7.99 -10.69 9.37
C LYS A 74 9.15 -9.71 9.18
N HIS A 75 9.51 -9.42 7.93
CA HIS A 75 10.60 -8.51 7.61
C HIS A 75 10.32 -7.08 8.10
N LEU A 76 9.08 -6.61 7.98
CA LEU A 76 8.66 -5.31 8.52
C LEU A 76 8.90 -5.24 10.04
N LEU A 77 8.45 -6.24 10.80
CA LEU A 77 8.60 -6.27 12.25
C LEU A 77 10.08 -6.35 12.67
N GLU A 78 10.91 -7.12 11.96
CA GLU A 78 12.37 -7.18 12.18
C GLU A 78 13.03 -5.80 11.98
N GLN A 79 12.51 -4.96 11.09
CA GLN A 79 13.02 -3.60 10.86
C GLN A 79 12.47 -2.56 11.83
N VAL A 80 11.27 -2.76 12.36
CA VAL A 80 10.55 -1.79 13.18
C VAL A 80 10.81 -1.99 14.67
N LEU A 81 10.67 -3.23 15.18
CA LEU A 81 10.77 -3.51 16.63
C LEU A 81 12.09 -3.06 17.27
N PRO A 82 13.27 -3.25 16.66
CA PRO A 82 14.53 -2.79 17.25
C PRO A 82 14.65 -1.26 17.35
N LYS A 83 13.79 -0.51 16.68
CA LYS A 83 13.80 0.96 16.73
C LYS A 83 12.91 1.54 17.84
N ILE A 84 12.15 0.69 18.53
CA ILE A 84 11.43 1.08 19.75
C ILE A 84 12.47 1.10 20.89
N LEU A 85 12.92 2.29 21.27
CA LEU A 85 13.89 2.47 22.35
C LEU A 85 13.18 2.92 23.64
N ASN A 86 12.86 4.23 23.70
CA ASN A 86 12.20 4.85 24.85
C ASN A 86 10.80 5.40 24.49
N GLN A 87 10.33 5.12 23.27
CA GLN A 87 8.99 5.54 22.82
C GLN A 87 7.93 4.66 23.47
N ASP A 88 6.82 5.30 23.85
CA ASP A 88 5.61 4.60 24.26
C ASP A 88 4.89 4.06 23.01
N VAL A 89 5.35 2.88 22.56
CA VAL A 89 4.83 2.16 21.42
C VAL A 89 4.79 0.67 21.72
N ASN A 90 3.63 0.06 21.58
CA ASN A 90 3.44 -1.38 21.68
C ASN A 90 2.79 -1.90 20.40
N ILE A 91 3.38 -2.93 19.79
CA ILE A 91 2.94 -3.51 18.52
C ILE A 91 2.45 -4.94 18.73
N GLN A 92 1.22 -5.21 18.34
CA GLN A 92 0.60 -6.53 18.45
C GLN A 92 0.11 -6.99 17.06
N ASN A 93 0.48 -8.20 16.66
CA ASN A 93 -0.09 -8.85 15.49
C ASN A 93 -1.47 -9.44 15.85
N VAL A 94 -2.49 -9.04 15.11
CA VAL A 94 -3.88 -9.49 15.29
C VAL A 94 -4.46 -10.11 14.02
N THR A 95 -3.61 -10.48 13.07
CA THR A 95 -4.00 -11.00 11.75
C THR A 95 -5.00 -12.15 11.86
N GLU A 96 -4.72 -13.13 12.70
CA GLU A 96 -5.54 -14.36 12.83
C GLU A 96 -6.91 -14.13 13.49
N ARG A 97 -7.22 -12.92 13.95
CA ARG A 97 -8.51 -12.54 14.54
C ARG A 97 -9.41 -11.80 13.57
N ASN A 98 -8.95 -11.59 12.34
CA ASN A 98 -9.62 -10.74 11.36
C ASN A 98 -9.65 -11.40 9.97
N SER A 99 -10.66 -11.04 9.19
CA SER A 99 -10.79 -11.32 7.77
C SER A 99 -10.61 -10.02 6.98
N PHE A 100 -10.11 -10.13 5.75
CA PHE A 100 -9.75 -8.99 4.92
C PHE A 100 -10.40 -9.08 3.55
N TRP A 101 -10.76 -7.92 3.01
CA TRP A 101 -11.54 -7.81 1.80
C TRP A 101 -11.03 -6.66 0.94
N ILE A 102 -11.17 -6.81 -0.35
CA ILE A 102 -10.96 -5.80 -1.37
C ILE A 102 -12.32 -5.53 -2.00
N GLU A 103 -12.68 -4.26 -2.16
CA GLU A 103 -13.90 -3.82 -2.84
C GLU A 103 -13.52 -2.78 -3.89
N TYR A 104 -14.05 -2.92 -5.12
CA TYR A 104 -13.65 -2.08 -6.25
C TYR A 104 -14.82 -1.79 -7.20
N GLN A 105 -14.60 -0.87 -8.17
CA GLN A 105 -15.53 -0.40 -9.21
C GLN A 105 -16.64 0.57 -8.75
N GLU A 106 -16.97 0.68 -7.50
CA GLU A 106 -18.03 1.58 -7.03
C GLU A 106 -17.51 2.66 -6.08
N LYS A 107 -18.12 3.85 -6.19
CA LYS A 107 -17.78 4.98 -5.32
C LYS A 107 -18.36 4.78 -3.93
N ILE A 108 -17.50 4.77 -2.93
CA ILE A 108 -17.88 4.50 -1.55
C ILE A 108 -17.25 5.55 -0.62
N GLY A 109 -18.07 6.41 -0.06
CA GLY A 109 -17.66 7.31 1.01
C GLY A 109 -16.62 8.38 0.62
N LYS A 110 -16.04 9.02 1.62
CA LYS A 110 -15.04 10.08 1.47
C LYS A 110 -13.64 9.48 1.48
N ILE A 111 -12.87 9.71 0.42
CA ILE A 111 -11.46 9.28 0.31
C ILE A 111 -10.65 9.74 1.54
N GLY A 112 -9.78 8.87 2.02
CA GLY A 112 -8.93 9.15 3.18
C GLY A 112 -9.63 9.00 4.54
N THR A 113 -10.86 8.46 4.55
CA THR A 113 -11.61 8.12 5.78
C THR A 113 -11.99 6.65 5.81
N PHE A 114 -12.45 6.19 6.95
CA PHE A 114 -13.05 4.87 7.08
C PHE A 114 -14.39 4.93 7.81
N SER A 115 -15.25 3.95 7.54
CA SER A 115 -16.50 3.74 8.24
C SER A 115 -16.43 2.43 9.05
N VAL A 116 -17.13 2.40 10.19
CA VAL A 116 -17.22 1.22 11.05
C VAL A 116 -18.68 0.87 11.24
N SER A 117 -19.03 -0.40 11.05
CA SER A 117 -20.37 -0.94 11.34
C SER A 117 -20.26 -2.41 11.74
N GLU A 118 -20.90 -2.82 12.84
CA GLU A 118 -21.12 -4.22 13.28
C GLU A 118 -19.91 -5.17 13.04
N GLY A 119 -18.70 -4.79 13.51
CA GLY A 119 -17.49 -5.60 13.36
C GLY A 119 -16.83 -5.53 11.99
N PHE A 120 -17.26 -4.61 11.14
CA PHE A 120 -16.72 -4.37 9.80
C PHE A 120 -16.19 -2.94 9.68
N THR A 121 -14.95 -2.78 9.26
CA THR A 121 -14.29 -1.49 9.02
C THR A 121 -13.92 -1.39 7.55
N ARG A 122 -14.38 -0.34 6.86
CA ARG A 122 -14.11 -0.09 5.44
C ARG A 122 -13.34 1.20 5.27
N ALA A 123 -12.15 1.12 4.70
CA ALA A 123 -11.30 2.26 4.32
C ALA A 123 -11.56 2.68 2.88
N HIS A 124 -11.84 3.95 2.66
CA HIS A 124 -12.06 4.55 1.35
C HIS A 124 -10.73 5.06 0.80
N ILE A 125 -10.09 4.27 -0.06
CA ILE A 125 -8.73 4.53 -0.54
C ILE A 125 -8.74 5.43 -1.77
N SER A 126 -9.58 5.14 -2.74
CA SER A 126 -9.81 5.98 -3.92
C SER A 126 -11.31 6.07 -4.23
N GLU A 127 -11.69 6.72 -5.32
CA GLU A 127 -13.11 6.86 -5.69
C GLU A 127 -13.82 5.53 -5.88
N ASN A 128 -13.10 4.51 -6.34
CA ASN A 128 -13.64 3.21 -6.72
C ASN A 128 -12.87 2.03 -6.12
N PHE A 129 -12.13 2.26 -5.02
CA PHE A 129 -11.36 1.25 -4.34
C PHE A 129 -11.40 1.40 -2.82
N SER A 130 -11.74 0.32 -2.13
CA SER A 130 -11.78 0.22 -0.68
C SER A 130 -11.11 -1.05 -0.19
N ILE A 131 -10.54 -0.96 0.99
CA ILE A 131 -10.01 -2.10 1.74
C ILE A 131 -10.86 -2.26 2.99
N ALA A 132 -11.25 -3.49 3.31
CA ALA A 132 -12.05 -3.73 4.47
C ALA A 132 -11.45 -4.80 5.39
N VAL A 133 -11.73 -4.63 6.68
CA VAL A 133 -11.34 -5.55 7.74
C VAL A 133 -12.59 -5.90 8.53
N SER A 134 -12.81 -7.19 8.78
CA SER A 134 -13.92 -7.65 9.63
C SER A 134 -13.42 -8.59 10.73
N SER A 135 -14.18 -8.71 11.81
CA SER A 135 -13.99 -9.83 12.74
C SER A 135 -14.33 -11.15 12.06
N LEU A 136 -13.82 -12.27 12.58
CA LEU A 136 -14.08 -13.61 12.02
C LEU A 136 -15.55 -14.02 12.05
N ASP A 137 -16.33 -13.41 12.93
CA ASP A 137 -17.77 -13.71 13.08
C ASP A 137 -18.62 -13.08 11.96
N VAL A 138 -18.07 -12.07 11.27
CA VAL A 138 -18.74 -11.39 10.15
C VAL A 138 -18.44 -12.17 8.87
N LYS A 139 -19.45 -12.86 8.36
CA LYS A 139 -19.39 -13.53 7.05
C LYS A 139 -19.82 -12.54 5.98
N LEU A 140 -18.93 -12.32 5.03
CA LEU A 140 -19.20 -11.52 3.85
C LEU A 140 -19.10 -12.44 2.62
N ASP A 141 -20.04 -12.26 1.69
CA ASP A 141 -19.98 -12.97 0.42
C ASP A 141 -18.90 -12.35 -0.47
N SER A 142 -18.11 -13.21 -1.11
CA SER A 142 -17.20 -12.83 -2.19
C SER A 142 -17.94 -13.06 -3.50
N ASP A 143 -18.23 -11.97 -4.21
CA ASP A 143 -18.94 -11.97 -5.50
C ASP A 143 -18.01 -11.62 -6.68
N GLY A 144 -16.73 -11.38 -6.40
CA GLY A 144 -15.65 -11.17 -7.37
C GLY A 144 -14.56 -12.22 -7.25
N THR A 145 -13.72 -12.30 -8.28
CA THR A 145 -12.53 -13.16 -8.34
C THR A 145 -11.24 -12.34 -8.32
N LEU A 146 -10.12 -12.98 -7.99
CA LEU A 146 -8.79 -12.33 -8.07
C LEU A 146 -8.41 -11.99 -9.51
N ASP A 147 -8.86 -12.76 -10.49
CA ASP A 147 -8.57 -12.49 -11.90
C ASP A 147 -9.33 -11.24 -12.37
N GLU A 148 -10.61 -11.09 -12.04
CA GLU A 148 -11.37 -9.87 -12.31
C GLU A 148 -10.77 -8.64 -11.59
N PHE A 149 -10.30 -8.81 -10.36
CA PHE A 149 -9.60 -7.75 -9.65
C PHE A 149 -8.26 -7.41 -10.32
N ASN A 150 -7.53 -8.39 -10.84
CA ASN A 150 -6.29 -8.15 -11.60
C ASN A 150 -6.55 -7.39 -12.90
N GLU A 151 -7.60 -7.73 -13.65
CA GLU A 151 -8.02 -6.96 -14.84
C GLU A 151 -8.33 -5.50 -14.46
N TRP A 152 -9.12 -5.30 -13.39
CA TRP A 152 -9.43 -3.96 -12.89
C TRP A 152 -8.17 -3.18 -12.48
N ARG A 153 -7.21 -3.82 -11.79
CA ARG A 153 -5.93 -3.19 -11.42
C ARG A 153 -5.12 -2.76 -12.63
N ILE A 154 -5.10 -3.59 -13.67
CA ILE A 154 -4.41 -3.30 -14.93
C ILE A 154 -5.03 -2.07 -15.59
N GLU A 155 -6.36 -2.02 -15.68
CA GLU A 155 -7.07 -0.87 -16.27
C GLU A 155 -6.83 0.43 -15.50
N ASN A 156 -6.75 0.36 -14.18
CA ASN A 156 -6.60 1.53 -13.30
C ASN A 156 -5.13 1.81 -12.89
N LEU A 157 -4.17 1.07 -13.44
CA LEU A 157 -2.73 1.19 -13.12
C LEU A 157 -2.44 1.07 -11.61
N VAL A 158 -3.12 0.16 -10.92
CA VAL A 158 -3.00 -0.03 -9.47
C VAL A 158 -1.96 -1.12 -9.17
N PRO A 159 -0.79 -0.78 -8.62
CA PRO A 159 0.22 -1.76 -8.24
C PRO A 159 -0.19 -2.57 -7.02
N TRP A 160 0.28 -3.81 -6.93
CA TRP A 160 -0.06 -4.72 -5.84
C TRP A 160 1.17 -5.41 -5.24
N VAL A 161 1.09 -5.70 -3.94
CA VAL A 161 2.18 -6.40 -3.23
C VAL A 161 2.31 -7.82 -3.74
N GLY A 162 3.54 -8.25 -4.00
CA GLY A 162 3.82 -9.56 -4.60
C GLY A 162 3.92 -9.54 -6.13
N HIS A 163 3.39 -8.51 -6.77
CA HIS A 163 3.45 -8.26 -8.21
C HIS A 163 4.43 -7.12 -8.53
N GLU A 164 3.95 -5.89 -8.56
CA GLU A 164 4.76 -4.67 -8.81
C GLU A 164 5.53 -4.25 -7.56
N ILE A 165 4.86 -4.31 -6.41
CA ILE A 165 5.40 -3.88 -5.11
C ILE A 165 6.21 -5.03 -4.52
N THR A 166 7.53 -4.97 -4.70
CA THR A 166 8.48 -5.99 -4.23
C THR A 166 9.72 -5.33 -3.63
N SER A 167 10.49 -6.09 -2.86
CA SER A 167 11.77 -5.64 -2.28
C SER A 167 12.86 -5.30 -3.32
N LYS A 168 12.65 -5.62 -4.59
CA LYS A 168 13.58 -5.27 -5.69
C LYS A 168 13.40 -3.83 -6.15
N ASN A 169 12.23 -3.23 -5.88
CA ASN A 169 11.82 -1.93 -6.40
C ASN A 169 11.88 -0.85 -5.32
N HIS A 170 11.83 0.39 -5.73
CA HIS A 170 11.58 1.56 -4.88
C HIS A 170 10.19 2.16 -5.22
N PRO A 171 9.58 2.94 -4.30
CA PRO A 171 8.20 3.41 -4.48
C PRO A 171 7.94 4.12 -5.81
N LEU A 172 8.88 4.97 -6.27
CA LEU A 172 8.70 5.76 -7.50
C LEU A 172 8.64 4.88 -8.76
N ALA A 173 9.31 3.72 -8.76
CA ALA A 173 9.36 2.83 -9.92
C ALA A 173 8.05 2.05 -10.14
N VAL A 174 7.20 1.96 -9.12
CA VAL A 174 6.00 1.12 -9.12
C VAL A 174 4.71 1.92 -8.96
N GLY A 175 4.73 3.21 -9.31
CA GLY A 175 3.54 4.06 -9.28
C GLY A 175 3.14 4.58 -7.90
N LEU A 176 4.00 4.46 -6.87
CA LEU A 176 3.70 4.89 -5.50
C LEU A 176 4.27 6.27 -5.14
N ALA A 177 4.49 7.14 -6.12
CA ALA A 177 5.07 8.47 -5.89
C ALA A 177 4.19 9.36 -4.99
N GLU A 178 2.87 9.26 -5.08
CA GLU A 178 1.91 10.00 -4.26
C GLU A 178 2.01 9.67 -2.77
N TYR A 179 2.50 8.48 -2.43
CA TYR A 179 2.70 8.04 -1.04
C TYR A 179 4.09 8.41 -0.49
N VAL A 180 4.88 9.17 -1.25
CA VAL A 180 6.16 9.73 -0.82
C VAL A 180 6.00 11.23 -0.60
N HIS A 181 5.77 11.62 0.65
CA HIS A 181 5.48 13.02 0.98
C HIS A 181 6.72 13.91 0.75
N PRO A 182 6.63 14.98 -0.07
CA PRO A 182 7.79 15.75 -0.51
C PRO A 182 8.43 16.61 0.60
N ALA A 183 7.67 16.96 1.64
CA ALA A 183 8.06 17.95 2.66
C ALA A 183 7.75 17.50 4.09
N LYS A 184 7.87 16.19 4.39
CA LYS A 184 7.78 15.70 5.78
C LYS A 184 9.16 15.66 6.44
N GLY A 185 9.18 15.38 7.76
CA GLY A 185 10.41 15.13 8.52
C GLY A 185 11.20 13.91 8.03
N CYS A 186 12.33 13.64 8.64
CA CYS A 186 13.21 12.52 8.26
C CYS A 186 12.52 11.17 8.42
N TYR A 187 12.75 10.28 7.46
CA TYR A 187 12.31 8.89 7.47
C TYR A 187 13.33 7.97 6.81
N VAL A 188 13.18 6.67 7.02
CA VAL A 188 14.11 5.66 6.50
C VAL A 188 14.06 5.64 4.96
N GLY A 189 15.22 5.78 4.29
CA GLY A 189 15.34 5.79 2.82
C GLY A 189 15.11 7.15 2.14
N GLN A 190 14.80 8.20 2.91
CA GLN A 190 14.47 9.53 2.37
C GLN A 190 15.56 10.11 1.47
N GLU A 191 16.82 9.99 1.83
CA GLU A 191 17.92 10.62 1.07
C GLU A 191 17.93 10.18 -0.40
N ILE A 192 17.77 8.88 -0.63
CA ILE A 192 17.77 8.30 -1.98
C ILE A 192 16.53 8.74 -2.75
N LEU A 193 15.34 8.67 -2.13
CA LEU A 193 14.07 9.07 -2.76
C LEU A 193 14.08 10.57 -3.09
N ALA A 194 14.52 11.42 -2.18
CA ALA A 194 14.61 12.86 -2.41
C ALA A 194 15.57 13.20 -3.56
N ARG A 195 16.70 12.48 -3.67
CA ARG A 195 17.65 12.62 -4.78
C ARG A 195 17.04 12.20 -6.12
N MET A 196 16.28 11.10 -6.15
CA MET A 196 15.59 10.66 -7.37
C MET A 196 14.54 11.69 -7.81
N ILE A 197 13.73 12.19 -6.88
CA ILE A 197 12.70 13.19 -7.15
C ILE A 197 13.32 14.50 -7.65
N SER A 198 14.34 15.03 -6.96
CA SER A 198 14.99 16.29 -7.34
C SER A 198 15.67 16.23 -8.72
N ARG A 199 16.18 15.06 -9.10
CA ARG A 199 16.83 14.85 -10.40
C ARG A 199 15.85 14.42 -11.50
N LYS A 200 14.55 14.24 -11.17
CA LYS A 200 13.53 13.70 -12.09
C LYS A 200 14.01 12.42 -12.79
N ARG A 201 14.65 11.52 -12.06
CA ARG A 201 15.22 10.27 -12.58
C ARG A 201 14.82 9.11 -11.67
N GLN A 202 13.77 8.41 -12.07
CA GLN A 202 13.28 7.23 -11.35
C GLN A 202 13.95 5.94 -11.88
N GLY A 203 14.51 5.99 -13.08
CA GLY A 203 15.17 4.87 -13.73
C GLY A 203 14.21 3.83 -14.31
N LYS A 204 13.14 3.52 -13.58
CA LYS A 204 12.05 2.62 -13.98
C LYS A 204 10.71 3.24 -13.69
N ILE A 205 9.72 2.87 -14.49
CA ILE A 205 8.31 3.28 -14.32
C ILE A 205 7.38 2.09 -14.50
N LEU A 206 6.25 2.15 -13.82
CA LEU A 206 5.13 1.24 -14.04
C LEU A 206 4.29 1.76 -15.20
N ILE A 207 3.97 0.88 -16.14
CA ILE A 207 3.10 1.18 -17.28
C ILE A 207 2.02 0.11 -17.45
N ARG A 208 0.90 0.51 -18.07
CA ARG A 208 -0.07 -0.38 -18.70
C ARG A 208 0.27 -0.47 -20.18
N VAL A 209 0.32 -1.67 -20.71
CA VAL A 209 0.76 -1.91 -22.09
C VAL A 209 0.05 -3.12 -22.68
N ALA A 210 -0.19 -3.12 -23.99
CA ALA A 210 -0.73 -4.29 -24.68
C ALA A 210 0.27 -5.47 -24.61
N ASN A 211 -0.24 -6.68 -24.48
CA ASN A 211 0.56 -7.88 -24.22
C ASN A 211 1.66 -8.17 -25.26
N ASN A 212 1.46 -7.69 -26.50
CA ASN A 212 2.40 -7.86 -27.62
C ASN A 212 3.41 -6.71 -27.79
N GLU A 213 3.34 -5.66 -26.97
CA GLU A 213 4.16 -4.45 -27.10
C GLU A 213 5.35 -4.38 -26.12
N VAL A 214 5.47 -5.37 -25.24
CA VAL A 214 6.53 -5.41 -24.23
C VAL A 214 7.11 -6.82 -24.10
N ASP A 215 8.39 -6.92 -23.75
CA ASP A 215 9.04 -8.20 -23.44
C ASP A 215 8.32 -8.83 -22.20
N GLU A 216 7.91 -10.09 -22.33
CA GLU A 216 7.19 -10.84 -21.29
C GLU A 216 7.94 -10.83 -19.94
N LYS A 217 9.27 -10.74 -19.95
CA LYS A 217 10.12 -10.65 -18.75
C LYS A 217 9.92 -9.36 -17.94
N LEU A 218 9.36 -8.33 -18.54
CA LEU A 218 9.08 -7.04 -17.90
C LEU A 218 7.64 -6.99 -17.34
N ILE A 219 6.78 -7.92 -17.75
CA ILE A 219 5.40 -8.04 -17.26
C ILE A 219 5.43 -8.47 -15.79
N THR A 220 4.68 -7.77 -14.98
CA THR A 220 4.52 -8.04 -13.54
C THR A 220 3.13 -8.57 -13.20
N THR A 221 2.10 -8.10 -13.90
CA THR A 221 0.74 -8.65 -13.87
C THR A 221 0.23 -8.78 -15.28
N LYS A 222 -0.10 -10.01 -15.70
CA LYS A 222 -0.62 -10.30 -17.04
C LYS A 222 -2.14 -10.33 -17.02
N GLY A 223 -2.77 -9.57 -17.89
CA GLY A 223 -4.21 -9.60 -18.13
C GLY A 223 -4.55 -10.21 -19.49
N GLU A 224 -5.82 -10.18 -19.86
CA GLU A 224 -6.31 -10.75 -21.11
C GLU A 224 -5.73 -10.04 -22.35
N SER A 225 -5.80 -8.72 -22.40
CA SER A 225 -5.33 -7.90 -23.53
C SER A 225 -4.17 -6.97 -23.18
N HIS A 226 -4.15 -6.45 -21.97
CA HIS A 226 -3.13 -5.56 -21.44
C HIS A 226 -2.50 -6.15 -20.19
N SER A 227 -1.30 -5.67 -19.88
CA SER A 227 -0.52 -6.07 -18.71
C SER A 227 0.03 -4.86 -17.98
N LEU A 228 0.36 -5.04 -16.70
CA LEU A 228 1.26 -4.12 -16.00
C LEU A 228 2.70 -4.58 -16.23
N ALA A 229 3.58 -3.62 -16.50
CA ALA A 229 5.00 -3.87 -16.71
C ALA A 229 5.86 -2.79 -16.04
N ILE A 230 7.03 -3.18 -15.56
CA ILE A 230 8.04 -2.25 -15.04
C ILE A 230 9.16 -2.13 -16.06
N VAL A 231 9.23 -0.97 -16.71
CA VAL A 231 10.16 -0.69 -17.81
C VAL A 231 11.16 0.40 -17.45
N ARG A 232 12.22 0.54 -18.25
CA ARG A 232 13.14 1.67 -18.10
C ARG A 232 12.48 2.95 -18.61
N GLU A 233 12.53 4.01 -17.83
CA GLU A 233 11.92 5.31 -18.12
C GLU A 233 12.33 5.89 -19.49
N ASN A 234 13.59 5.71 -19.90
CA ASN A 234 14.11 6.21 -21.18
C ASN A 234 13.63 5.43 -22.41
N GLN A 235 13.05 4.24 -22.23
CA GLN A 235 12.54 3.41 -23.33
C GLN A 235 11.05 3.69 -23.63
N TYR A 236 10.35 4.32 -22.68
CA TYR A 236 8.93 4.67 -22.80
C TYR A 236 8.74 6.13 -22.36
N PRO A 237 9.03 7.11 -23.23
CA PRO A 237 8.85 8.52 -22.92
C PRO A 237 7.37 8.83 -22.65
N SER A 238 7.12 9.77 -21.73
CA SER A 238 5.81 10.10 -21.13
C SER A 238 4.67 10.43 -22.11
N ASN A 239 4.95 10.61 -23.40
CA ASN A 239 3.97 10.89 -24.44
C ASN A 239 3.23 9.66 -24.97
N SER A 240 3.57 8.45 -24.51
CA SER A 240 2.90 7.20 -24.89
C SER A 240 1.95 6.68 -23.78
N LEU A 241 1.73 7.46 -22.74
CA LEU A 241 0.89 7.11 -21.58
C LEU A 241 -0.47 7.84 -21.64
N SER A 242 -1.16 7.80 -22.78
CA SER A 242 -2.54 8.31 -22.92
C SER A 242 -3.56 7.17 -22.86
#